data_fcd31ae2fe21d1ffc3a36546b28e4c7d
#
_entry.id   fcd31ae2fe21d1ffc3a36546b28e4c7d
#
_cell.length_a   1.000
_cell.length_b   1.000
_cell.length_c   1.000
_cell.angle_alpha   90.00
_cell.angle_beta   90.00
_cell.angle_gamma   90.00
#
_symmetry.space_group_name_H-M   'P 1'
#
loop_
_entity.id
_entity.type
_entity.pdbx_description
1 polymer ?
#
loop_
_entity_poly.entity_id
_entity_poly.type
_entity_poly.pdbx_seq_one_letter_code
_entity_poly.pdbx_strand_id
1 'polypeptide(L)'
;MATYVEYNFEPIIHGHTHEGATISLTKNGSDYDFTGCKVLMHIRTRHDAPIISETLTDADFTISTTTLTMKPRAIELPAGKYVYDILIKEADNDYKIYFRGTITVLPAVTYPTSLL
;
A
#
# COMPACT_ATOMS: atom_id res chain seq x y z
N MET A 1 -14.69 10.62 -14.49
CA MET A 1 -14.97 9.60 -13.47
C MET A 1 -13.68 9.00 -12.98
N ALA A 2 -13.48 8.99 -11.69
CA ALA A 2 -12.30 8.35 -11.13
C ALA A 2 -12.43 6.83 -11.23
N THR A 3 -11.35 6.16 -11.63
CA THR A 3 -11.31 4.71 -11.70
C THR A 3 -10.30 4.23 -10.68
N TYR A 4 -10.78 3.55 -9.65
CA TYR A 4 -9.91 3.00 -8.61
C TYR A 4 -10.56 1.77 -7.99
N VAL A 5 -9.73 0.96 -7.35
CA VAL A 5 -10.18 -0.19 -6.58
C VAL A 5 -9.97 0.15 -5.11
N GLU A 6 -11.00 -0.06 -4.31
CA GLU A 6 -10.90 0.13 -2.86
C GLU A 6 -10.52 -1.19 -2.21
N TYR A 7 -9.50 -1.16 -1.38
CA TYR A 7 -9.08 -2.31 -0.59
C TYR A 7 -8.72 -1.84 0.82
N ASN A 8 -9.38 -2.41 1.81
CA ASN A 8 -9.14 -2.10 3.21
C ASN A 8 -8.36 -3.25 3.83
N PHE A 9 -7.17 -2.94 4.35
CA PHE A 9 -6.34 -3.97 4.97
C PHE A 9 -6.98 -4.49 6.26
N GLU A 10 -6.79 -5.78 6.53
CA GLU A 10 -7.12 -6.33 7.83
C GLU A 10 -6.33 -5.60 8.92
N PRO A 11 -6.89 -5.43 10.14
CA PRO A 11 -6.15 -4.77 11.21
C PRO A 11 -4.78 -5.40 11.45
N ILE A 12 -3.78 -4.55 11.65
CA ILE A 12 -2.39 -4.96 11.82
C ILE A 12 -1.93 -4.51 13.19
N ILE A 13 -1.25 -5.39 13.94
CA ILE A 13 -0.74 -5.04 15.26
C ILE A 13 0.60 -4.31 15.10
N HIS A 14 0.76 -3.18 15.80
CA HIS A 14 1.99 -2.39 15.76
C HIS A 14 3.23 -3.26 16.04
N GLY A 15 4.25 -3.12 15.22
CA GLY A 15 5.50 -3.84 15.37
C GLY A 15 5.50 -5.25 14.77
N HIS A 16 4.33 -5.79 14.43
CA HIS A 16 4.27 -7.12 13.82
C HIS A 16 4.65 -7.04 12.34
N THR A 17 5.15 -8.14 11.81
CA THR A 17 5.49 -8.24 10.39
C THR A 17 4.22 -8.45 9.58
N HIS A 18 3.97 -7.54 8.65
CA HIS A 18 2.91 -7.72 7.66
C HIS A 18 3.50 -8.56 6.52
N GLU A 19 2.79 -9.64 6.16
CA GLU A 19 3.31 -10.59 5.16
C GLU A 19 3.28 -10.04 3.74
N GLY A 20 2.68 -8.89 3.55
CA GLY A 20 2.53 -8.29 2.25
C GLY A 20 1.16 -8.58 1.64
N ALA A 21 0.92 -8.04 0.47
CA ALA A 21 -0.35 -8.23 -0.23
C ALA A 21 -0.08 -8.25 -1.73
N THR A 22 -0.77 -9.15 -2.43
CA THR A 22 -0.67 -9.23 -3.88
C THR A 22 -1.91 -8.59 -4.48
N ILE A 23 -1.69 -7.66 -5.39
CA ILE A 23 -2.75 -6.89 -6.04
C ILE A 23 -2.75 -7.22 -7.53
N SER A 24 -3.92 -7.51 -8.05
CA SER A 24 -4.13 -7.62 -9.49
C SER A 24 -5.27 -6.70 -9.89
N LEU A 25 -5.30 -6.30 -11.15
CA LEU A 25 -6.29 -5.35 -11.64
C LEU A 25 -6.74 -5.78 -13.02
N THR A 26 -8.06 -5.75 -13.24
CA THR A 26 -8.62 -5.98 -14.55
C THR A 26 -9.02 -4.62 -15.15
N LYS A 27 -8.60 -4.39 -16.37
CA LYS A 27 -8.93 -3.16 -17.10
C LYS A 27 -9.45 -3.54 -18.47
N ASN A 28 -10.64 -3.07 -18.80
CA ASN A 28 -11.29 -3.38 -20.08
C ASN A 28 -11.42 -4.90 -20.32
N GLY A 29 -11.72 -5.67 -19.26
CA GLY A 29 -11.91 -7.10 -19.35
C GLY A 29 -10.64 -7.93 -19.42
N SER A 30 -9.47 -7.31 -19.34
CA SER A 30 -8.18 -8.00 -19.40
C SER A 30 -7.34 -7.65 -18.18
N ASP A 31 -6.40 -8.53 -17.84
CA ASP A 31 -5.46 -8.27 -16.76
C ASP A 31 -4.64 -7.01 -17.07
N TYR A 32 -4.50 -6.15 -16.08
CA TYR A 32 -3.68 -4.95 -16.24
C TYR A 32 -2.20 -5.33 -16.26
N ASP A 33 -1.46 -4.76 -17.21
CA ASP A 33 -0.03 -5.02 -17.36
C ASP A 33 0.77 -3.97 -16.59
N PHE A 34 1.44 -4.41 -15.54
CA PHE A 34 2.27 -3.53 -14.68
C PHE A 34 3.69 -3.36 -15.21
N THR A 35 4.04 -3.97 -16.33
CA THR A 35 5.41 -3.88 -16.87
C THR A 35 5.79 -2.43 -17.15
N GLY A 36 6.94 -2.00 -16.63
CA GLY A 36 7.43 -0.63 -16.81
C GLY A 36 6.77 0.41 -15.92
N CYS A 37 5.83 0.02 -15.08
CA CYS A 37 5.18 0.93 -14.15
C CYS A 37 6.07 1.25 -12.96
N LYS A 38 5.85 2.43 -12.39
CA LYS A 38 6.44 2.82 -11.12
C LYS A 38 5.34 3.03 -10.10
N VAL A 39 5.65 2.79 -8.84
CA VAL A 39 4.67 2.76 -7.77
C VAL A 39 5.07 3.73 -6.67
N LEU A 40 4.09 4.49 -6.19
CA LEU A 40 4.26 5.33 -5.02
C LEU A 40 3.03 5.19 -4.14
N MET A 41 3.22 4.87 -2.88
CA MET A 41 2.14 4.74 -1.91
C MET A 41 2.37 5.69 -0.75
N HIS A 42 1.39 6.53 -0.46
CA HIS A 42 1.42 7.40 0.71
C HIS A 42 0.36 6.92 1.70
N ILE A 43 0.75 6.91 2.97
CA ILE A 43 -0.14 6.59 4.08
C ILE A 43 -0.28 7.83 4.93
N ARG A 44 -1.51 8.24 5.20
CA ARG A 44 -1.82 9.45 5.98
C ARG A 44 -2.91 9.14 7.00
N THR A 45 -3.06 10.00 8.00
CA THR A 45 -4.13 9.84 9.00
C THR A 45 -5.50 10.17 8.40
N ARG A 46 -5.54 10.98 7.35
CA ARG A 46 -6.74 11.29 6.58
C ARG A 46 -6.31 11.81 5.21
N HIS A 47 -7.24 11.82 4.26
CA HIS A 47 -6.94 12.15 2.86
C HIS A 47 -6.28 13.52 2.67
N ASP A 48 -6.66 14.51 3.48
CA ASP A 48 -6.15 15.86 3.37
C ASP A 48 -5.10 16.21 4.42
N ALA A 49 -4.57 15.22 5.13
CA ALA A 49 -3.54 15.46 6.13
C ALA A 49 -2.28 16.00 5.43
N PRO A 50 -1.68 17.10 5.96
CA PRO A 50 -0.49 17.69 5.33
C PRO A 50 0.76 16.85 5.52
N ILE A 51 0.78 15.94 6.51
CA ILE A 51 1.94 15.12 6.81
C ILE A 51 1.70 13.71 6.32
N ILE A 52 2.68 13.16 5.59
CA ILE A 52 2.68 11.78 5.14
C ILE A 52 3.22 10.93 6.28
N SER A 53 2.42 9.98 6.77
CA SER A 53 2.83 9.10 7.87
C SER A 53 3.89 8.10 7.41
N GLU A 54 3.76 7.59 6.18
CA GLU A 54 4.73 6.67 5.61
C GLU A 54 4.66 6.72 4.09
N THR A 55 5.81 6.50 3.43
CA THR A 55 5.93 6.46 1.98
C THR A 55 6.55 5.13 1.57
N LEU A 56 5.89 4.41 0.65
CA LEU A 56 6.43 3.22 0.02
C LEU A 56 6.67 3.52 -1.45
N THR A 57 7.74 2.94 -1.99
CA THR A 57 8.15 3.16 -3.39
C THR A 57 8.30 1.83 -4.12
N ASP A 58 8.78 1.86 -5.35
CA ASP A 58 9.04 0.65 -6.14
C ASP A 58 9.87 -0.39 -5.37
N ALA A 59 10.78 0.06 -4.51
CA ALA A 59 11.64 -0.82 -3.73
C ALA A 59 10.87 -1.66 -2.72
N ASP A 60 9.68 -1.22 -2.34
CA ASP A 60 8.82 -1.90 -1.35
C ASP A 60 7.84 -2.86 -2.01
N PHE A 61 7.87 -2.98 -3.33
CA PHE A 61 6.96 -3.83 -4.09
C PHE A 61 7.74 -4.72 -5.05
N THR A 62 7.14 -5.87 -5.37
CA THR A 62 7.59 -6.70 -6.48
C THR A 62 6.60 -6.51 -7.61
N ILE A 63 7.06 -6.01 -8.75
CA ILE A 63 6.22 -5.71 -9.90
C ILE A 63 6.41 -6.82 -10.92
N SER A 64 5.34 -7.56 -11.19
CA SER A 64 5.30 -8.58 -12.25
C SER A 64 4.40 -8.10 -13.37
N THR A 65 4.24 -8.91 -14.43
CA THR A 65 3.41 -8.52 -15.55
C THR A 65 1.97 -8.24 -15.15
N THR A 66 1.36 -9.12 -14.35
CA THR A 66 -0.05 -8.98 -13.99
C THR A 66 -0.31 -8.76 -12.51
N THR A 67 0.74 -8.68 -11.69
CA THR A 67 0.59 -8.49 -10.25
C THR A 67 1.53 -7.44 -9.69
N LEU A 68 1.08 -6.83 -8.62
CA LEU A 68 1.85 -5.90 -7.80
C LEU A 68 1.82 -6.44 -6.39
N THR A 69 2.97 -6.87 -5.87
CA THR A 69 3.05 -7.50 -4.56
C THR A 69 3.83 -6.62 -3.59
N MET A 70 3.16 -6.21 -2.50
CA MET A 70 3.83 -5.52 -1.42
C MET A 70 4.74 -6.51 -0.69
N LYS A 71 6.01 -6.17 -0.51
CA LYS A 71 6.96 -7.03 0.20
C LYS A 71 6.61 -7.09 1.70
N PRO A 72 6.86 -8.21 2.38
CA PRO A 72 6.70 -8.28 3.83
C PRO A 72 7.52 -7.21 4.54
N ARG A 73 6.95 -6.64 5.60
CA ARG A 73 7.63 -5.58 6.35
C ARG A 73 7.05 -5.46 7.76
N ALA A 74 7.87 -4.98 8.69
CA ALA A 74 7.38 -4.64 10.01
C ALA A 74 6.55 -3.36 9.95
N ILE A 75 5.48 -3.31 10.73
CA ILE A 75 4.59 -2.15 10.77
C ILE A 75 5.00 -1.27 11.94
N GLU A 76 5.63 -0.14 11.60
CA GLU A 76 6.17 0.81 12.59
C GLU A 76 5.23 1.98 12.87
N LEU A 77 4.11 2.08 12.16
CA LEU A 77 3.15 3.16 12.38
C LEU A 77 2.54 3.06 13.77
N PRO A 78 2.36 4.20 14.46
CA PRO A 78 1.63 4.21 15.74
C PRO A 78 0.22 3.65 15.58
N ALA A 79 -0.33 3.11 16.67
CA ALA A 79 -1.70 2.61 16.65
C ALA A 79 -2.67 3.72 16.25
N GLY A 80 -3.63 3.37 15.41
CA GLY A 80 -4.63 4.31 14.91
C GLY A 80 -5.17 3.89 13.57
N LYS A 81 -6.00 4.75 13.00
CA LYS A 81 -6.59 4.53 11.67
C LYS A 81 -5.90 5.43 10.65
N TYR A 82 -5.63 4.86 9.49
CA TYR A 82 -4.93 5.54 8.41
C TYR A 82 -5.68 5.32 7.10
N VAL A 83 -5.43 6.21 6.16
CA VAL A 83 -5.87 6.05 4.77
C VAL A 83 -4.64 5.97 3.89
N TYR A 84 -4.78 5.31 2.75
CA TYR A 84 -3.69 5.22 1.79
C TYR A 84 -4.24 5.28 0.37
N ASP A 85 -3.36 5.61 -0.56
CA ASP A 85 -3.59 5.34 -1.97
C ASP A 85 -2.28 4.91 -2.62
N ILE A 86 -2.42 4.22 -3.75
CA ILE A 86 -1.27 3.79 -4.54
C ILE A 86 -1.37 4.48 -5.88
N LEU A 87 -0.40 5.35 -6.15
CA LEU A 87 -0.27 6.05 -7.41
C LEU A 87 0.62 5.21 -8.32
N ILE A 88 0.12 4.94 -9.50
CA ILE A 88 0.86 4.17 -10.50
C ILE A 88 1.21 5.08 -11.65
N LYS A 89 2.51 5.19 -11.94
CA LYS A 89 3.01 5.88 -13.13
C LYS A 89 3.19 4.83 -14.21
N GLU A 90 2.40 4.92 -15.25
CA GLU A 90 2.43 3.96 -16.35
C GLU A 90 3.65 4.16 -17.24
N ALA A 91 3.96 3.15 -18.05
CA ALA A 91 5.12 3.18 -18.94
C ALA A 91 5.10 4.35 -19.92
N ASP A 92 3.92 4.89 -20.25
CA ASP A 92 3.75 6.06 -21.11
C ASP A 92 3.86 7.39 -20.34
N ASN A 93 4.29 7.35 -19.08
CA ASN A 93 4.44 8.50 -18.19
C ASN A 93 3.13 9.12 -17.68
N ASP A 94 2.00 8.47 -17.91
CA ASP A 94 0.74 8.90 -17.30
C ASP A 94 0.68 8.46 -15.83
N TYR A 95 0.11 9.32 -15.00
CA TYR A 95 -0.10 9.02 -13.58
C TYR A 95 -1.53 8.63 -13.33
N LYS A 96 -1.73 7.49 -12.69
CA LYS A 96 -3.06 6.99 -12.33
C LYS A 96 -3.06 6.54 -10.87
N ILE A 97 -4.18 6.71 -10.19
CA ILE A 97 -4.39 6.15 -8.87
C ILE A 97 -5.39 5.02 -9.05
N TYR A 98 -4.95 3.78 -8.86
CA TYR A 98 -5.80 2.62 -9.05
C TYR A 98 -6.31 2.02 -7.76
N PHE A 99 -5.61 2.23 -6.64
CA PHE A 99 -5.95 1.59 -5.37
C PHE A 99 -6.00 2.61 -4.26
N ARG A 100 -6.99 2.46 -3.37
CA ARG A 100 -7.10 3.29 -2.17
C ARG A 100 -7.87 2.53 -1.12
N GLY A 101 -7.72 2.91 0.14
CA GLY A 101 -8.44 2.26 1.23
C GLY A 101 -7.92 2.69 2.59
N THR A 102 -8.12 1.81 3.57
CA THR A 102 -7.79 2.10 4.95
C THR A 102 -6.82 1.08 5.52
N ILE A 103 -6.05 1.52 6.50
CA ILE A 103 -5.16 0.68 7.29
C ILE A 103 -5.45 0.98 8.76
N THR A 104 -5.73 -0.06 9.54
CA THR A 104 -5.93 0.09 10.98
C THR A 104 -4.77 -0.58 11.69
N VAL A 105 -4.06 0.17 12.54
CA VAL A 105 -2.95 -0.35 13.33
C VAL A 105 -3.41 -0.43 14.78
N LEU A 106 -3.37 -1.65 15.35
CA LEU A 106 -3.79 -1.90 16.72
C LEU A 106 -2.61 -1.75 17.67
N PRO A 107 -2.83 -1.29 18.90
CA PRO A 107 -1.75 -1.20 19.87
C PRO A 107 -1.26 -2.58 20.28
N ALA A 108 0.03 -2.70 20.60
CA ALA A 108 0.63 -3.92 21.12
C ALA A 108 1.13 -3.69 22.53
N VAL A 109 0.98 -4.68 23.38
CA VAL A 109 1.58 -4.66 24.73
C VAL A 109 3.02 -5.14 24.64
N THR A 110 3.27 -6.16 23.80
CA THR A 110 4.60 -6.71 23.61
C THR A 110 5.14 -6.31 22.24
N TYR A 111 6.32 -5.72 22.21
CA TYR A 111 6.97 -5.30 20.98
C TYR A 111 8.09 -6.25 20.60
N PRO A 112 8.31 -6.52 19.31
CA PRO A 112 9.37 -7.41 18.86
C PRO A 112 10.76 -7.02 19.35
N THR A 113 11.03 -5.73 19.50
CA THR A 113 12.31 -5.24 19.99
C THR A 113 12.61 -5.71 21.42
N SER A 114 11.59 -6.10 22.19
CA SER A 114 11.77 -6.63 23.54
C SER A 114 12.38 -8.03 23.56
N LEU A 115 12.46 -8.67 22.41
CA LEU A 115 13.03 -10.03 22.27
C LEU A 115 14.52 -10.02 21.96
N LEU A 116 15.12 -8.87 21.75
CA LEU A 116 16.52 -8.74 21.38
C LEU A 116 17.47 -8.82 22.58
#